data_cccc75522ed30034c1cb7b1d01909fc5
#
_entry.id   cccc75522ed30034c1cb7b1d01909fc5
#
_cell.length_a   1.000
_cell.length_b   1.000
_cell.length_c   1.000
_cell.angle_alpha   90.00
_cell.angle_beta   90.00
_cell.angle_gamma   90.00
#
_symmetry.space_group_name_H-M   'P 1'
#
loop_
_entity.id
_entity.type
_entity.pdbx_description
1 polymer ?
#
loop_
_entity_poly.entity_id
_entity_poly.type
_entity_poly.pdbx_seq_one_letter_code
_entity_poly.pdbx_strand_id
1 'polypeptide(L)'
;MKAIVLDLDGTICNLYGVNGWLHMLQAENAAPYLIAKPLGDYKKLNGLLAALQGYGYAVEVVSWLAKGKTTKQFDSAVRKNKRAWLRKYYPAIDLNNVHVVKHGTNKWRVSNYKGGILFDDESGNVHAWQRDTSSGKAVRIKDETTLLDALESLIIQEIE
;
A
#
# COMPACT_ATOMS: atom_id res chain seq x y z
N MET A 1 11.40 10.61 12.02
CA MET A 1 11.00 11.03 10.64
C MET A 1 9.53 10.70 10.48
N LYS A 2 8.72 11.67 9.99
CA LYS A 2 7.30 11.45 9.68
C LYS A 2 7.19 10.58 8.43
N ALA A 3 6.32 9.58 8.45
CA ALA A 3 6.14 8.72 7.28
C ALA A 3 4.71 8.17 7.19
N ILE A 4 4.29 7.96 5.95
CA ILE A 4 3.08 7.24 5.57
C ILE A 4 3.53 5.90 4.98
N VAL A 5 3.06 4.80 5.53
CA VAL A 5 3.32 3.46 5.02
C VAL A 5 1.99 2.87 4.54
N LEU A 6 1.92 2.55 3.27
CA LEU A 6 0.69 2.08 2.61
C LEU A 6 0.79 0.60 2.26
N ASP A 7 -0.26 -0.15 2.56
CA ASP A 7 -0.57 -1.37 1.85
C ASP A 7 -1.11 -1.04 0.44
N LEU A 8 -1.14 -2.02 -0.44
CA LEU A 8 -1.59 -1.85 -1.82
C LEU A 8 -2.96 -2.50 -2.07
N ASP A 9 -3.02 -3.83 -2.05
CA ASP A 9 -4.22 -4.58 -2.41
C ASP A 9 -5.31 -4.48 -1.34
N GLY A 10 -6.47 -3.96 -1.69
CA GLY A 10 -7.57 -3.73 -0.76
C GLY A 10 -7.47 -2.41 0.03
N THR A 11 -6.36 -1.68 -0.10
CA THR A 11 -6.15 -0.38 0.55
C THR A 11 -6.24 0.76 -0.46
N ILE A 12 -5.44 0.73 -1.52
CA ILE A 12 -5.48 1.73 -2.61
C ILE A 12 -5.75 1.10 -3.98
N CYS A 13 -5.57 -0.21 -4.11
CA CYS A 13 -5.78 -0.98 -5.33
C CYS A 13 -6.97 -1.93 -5.14
N ASN A 14 -7.96 -1.86 -6.03
CA ASN A 14 -9.12 -2.74 -6.03
C ASN A 14 -8.83 -4.07 -6.74
N LEU A 15 -7.84 -4.83 -6.24
CA LEU A 15 -7.51 -6.15 -6.75
C LEU A 15 -8.74 -7.08 -6.72
N TYR A 16 -9.45 -7.08 -5.61
CA TYR A 16 -10.59 -7.99 -5.37
C TYR A 16 -11.81 -7.65 -6.23
N GLY A 17 -11.84 -6.47 -6.84
CA GLY A 17 -12.84 -6.06 -7.82
C GLY A 17 -12.56 -6.55 -9.25
N VAL A 18 -11.38 -7.12 -9.51
CA VAL A 18 -11.06 -7.71 -10.81
C VAL A 18 -11.81 -9.02 -10.97
N ASN A 19 -12.64 -9.14 -12.00
CA ASN A 19 -13.38 -10.37 -12.26
C ASN A 19 -12.42 -11.55 -12.48
N GLY A 20 -12.59 -12.62 -11.70
CA GLY A 20 -11.74 -13.81 -11.77
C GLY A 20 -10.32 -13.63 -11.21
N TRP A 21 -10.05 -12.60 -10.42
CA TRP A 21 -8.73 -12.32 -9.88
C TRP A 21 -8.08 -13.52 -9.17
N LEU A 22 -8.82 -14.20 -8.30
CA LEU A 22 -8.29 -15.34 -7.54
C LEU A 22 -7.91 -16.51 -8.44
N HIS A 23 -8.78 -16.84 -9.38
CA HIS A 23 -8.53 -17.91 -10.35
C HIS A 23 -7.30 -17.61 -11.22
N MET A 24 -7.17 -16.36 -11.69
CA MET A 24 -5.99 -15.93 -12.44
C MET A 24 -4.71 -16.06 -11.63
N LEU A 25 -4.70 -15.60 -10.37
CA LEU A 25 -3.52 -15.71 -9.52
C LEU A 25 -3.15 -17.16 -9.20
N GLN A 26 -4.15 -18.03 -8.99
CA GLN A 26 -3.92 -19.47 -8.80
C GLN A 26 -3.32 -20.11 -10.04
N ALA A 27 -3.64 -19.62 -11.24
CA ALA A 27 -3.04 -20.01 -12.50
C ALA A 27 -1.71 -19.30 -12.80
N GLU A 28 -1.14 -18.59 -11.83
CA GLU A 28 0.09 -17.80 -11.98
C GLU A 28 0.02 -16.75 -13.10
N ASN A 29 -1.15 -16.15 -13.28
CA ASN A 29 -1.36 -15.00 -14.17
C ASN A 29 -1.37 -13.72 -13.33
N ALA A 30 -0.36 -12.86 -13.51
CA ALA A 30 -0.19 -11.62 -12.76
C ALA A 30 -1.02 -10.44 -13.29
N ALA A 31 -1.83 -10.64 -14.33
CA ALA A 31 -2.63 -9.57 -14.94
C ALA A 31 -3.54 -8.81 -13.96
N PRO A 32 -4.18 -9.43 -12.95
CA PRO A 32 -5.01 -8.70 -11.99
C PRO A 32 -4.29 -7.52 -11.32
N TYR A 33 -3.01 -7.65 -11.01
CA TYR A 33 -2.22 -6.58 -10.41
C TYR A 33 -1.94 -5.39 -11.33
N LEU A 34 -2.10 -5.57 -12.63
CA LEU A 34 -1.91 -4.52 -13.63
C LEU A 34 -3.23 -3.84 -14.01
N ILE A 35 -4.30 -4.64 -14.16
CA ILE A 35 -5.60 -4.17 -14.68
C ILE A 35 -6.56 -3.68 -13.61
N ALA A 36 -6.28 -3.93 -12.33
CA ALA A 36 -7.10 -3.46 -11.22
C ALA A 36 -7.27 -1.94 -11.26
N LYS A 37 -8.45 -1.48 -10.86
CA LYS A 37 -8.71 -0.04 -10.72
C LYS A 37 -8.27 0.46 -9.35
N PRO A 38 -7.93 1.74 -9.19
CA PRO A 38 -7.77 2.33 -7.87
C PRO A 38 -9.04 2.24 -7.04
N LEU A 39 -8.90 2.13 -5.73
CA LEU A 39 -9.98 2.37 -4.79
C LEU A 39 -10.15 3.87 -4.61
N GLY A 40 -11.37 4.37 -4.83
CA GLY A 40 -11.74 5.76 -4.65
C GLY A 40 -11.05 6.75 -5.61
N ASP A 41 -10.93 7.99 -5.15
CA ASP A 41 -10.35 9.10 -5.92
C ASP A 41 -8.82 9.07 -5.85
N TYR A 42 -8.20 8.36 -6.78
CA TYR A 42 -6.74 8.23 -6.82
C TYR A 42 -6.02 9.56 -7.12
N LYS A 43 -6.66 10.46 -7.86
CA LYS A 43 -6.07 11.78 -8.17
C LYS A 43 -5.97 12.63 -6.90
N LYS A 44 -7.04 12.64 -6.11
CA LYS A 44 -7.04 13.31 -4.81
C LYS A 44 -6.02 12.67 -3.88
N LEU A 45 -5.98 11.34 -3.77
CA LEU A 45 -5.02 10.63 -2.93
C LEU A 45 -3.58 10.94 -3.33
N ASN A 46 -3.25 10.88 -4.63
CA ASN A 46 -1.90 11.22 -5.09
C ASN A 46 -1.52 12.67 -4.75
N GLY A 47 -2.47 13.60 -4.87
CA GLY A 47 -2.26 14.99 -4.48
C GLY A 47 -1.99 15.17 -2.98
N LEU A 48 -2.73 14.44 -2.13
CA LEU A 48 -2.52 14.46 -0.67
C LEU A 48 -1.15 13.88 -0.29
N LEU A 49 -0.72 12.80 -0.94
CA LEU A 49 0.61 12.22 -0.73
C LEU A 49 1.72 13.19 -1.13
N ALA A 50 1.57 13.87 -2.27
CA ALA A 50 2.52 14.89 -2.72
C ALA A 50 2.58 16.08 -1.74
N ALA A 51 1.43 16.53 -1.22
CA ALA A 51 1.37 17.59 -0.22
C ALA A 51 2.06 17.19 1.08
N LEU A 52 1.81 15.98 1.58
CA LEU A 52 2.46 15.46 2.79
C LEU A 52 3.98 15.35 2.62
N GLN A 53 4.45 14.95 1.44
CA GLN A 53 5.88 14.99 1.12
C GLN A 53 6.45 16.41 1.21
N GLY A 54 5.69 17.42 0.79
CA GLY A 54 6.06 18.83 0.98
C GLY A 54 6.20 19.23 2.46
N TYR A 55 5.46 18.60 3.37
CA TYR A 55 5.58 18.76 4.82
C TYR A 55 6.62 17.83 5.47
N GLY A 56 7.44 17.14 4.66
CA GLY A 56 8.53 16.30 5.14
C GLY A 56 8.15 14.87 5.50
N TYR A 57 6.98 14.39 5.07
CA TYR A 57 6.64 12.98 5.19
C TYR A 57 7.34 12.14 4.13
N ALA A 58 7.90 11.02 4.52
CA ALA A 58 8.24 9.97 3.58
C ALA A 58 6.97 9.18 3.23
N VAL A 59 6.88 8.67 2.00
CA VAL A 59 5.81 7.78 1.56
C VAL A 59 6.42 6.45 1.14
N GLU A 60 5.99 5.38 1.75
CA GLU A 60 6.46 4.01 1.50
C GLU A 60 5.27 3.09 1.19
N VAL A 61 5.48 2.11 0.34
CA VAL A 61 4.52 1.02 0.08
C VAL A 61 5.15 -0.30 0.51
N VAL A 62 4.44 -1.08 1.32
CA VAL A 62 4.81 -2.45 1.67
C VAL A 62 3.66 -3.37 1.30
N SER A 63 3.84 -4.16 0.28
CA SER A 63 2.82 -5.06 -0.29
C SER A 63 3.32 -6.50 -0.33
N TRP A 64 2.39 -7.45 -0.30
CA TRP A 64 2.70 -8.87 -0.38
C TRP A 64 2.62 -9.40 -1.80
N LEU A 65 3.47 -10.38 -2.11
CA LEU A 65 3.30 -11.29 -3.26
C LEU A 65 2.02 -12.11 -3.09
N ALA A 66 1.60 -12.77 -4.15
CA ALA A 66 0.46 -13.67 -4.10
C ALA A 66 0.66 -14.78 -3.07
N LYS A 67 -0.44 -15.19 -2.42
CA LYS A 67 -0.43 -16.24 -1.40
C LYS A 67 -0.10 -17.60 -2.02
N GLY A 68 0.61 -18.42 -1.26
CA GLY A 68 0.90 -19.81 -1.60
C GLY A 68 2.31 -20.02 -2.16
N LYS A 69 2.52 -21.23 -2.68
CA LYS A 69 3.79 -21.61 -3.32
C LYS A 69 3.77 -21.17 -4.77
N THR A 70 4.57 -20.19 -5.11
CA THR A 70 4.63 -19.57 -6.42
C THR A 70 5.99 -19.73 -7.08
N THR A 71 6.03 -19.61 -8.41
CA THR A 71 7.30 -19.61 -9.16
C THR A 71 8.00 -18.26 -9.08
N LYS A 72 9.32 -18.25 -9.27
CA LYS A 72 10.11 -17.01 -9.35
C LYS A 72 9.67 -16.11 -10.50
N GLN A 73 9.29 -16.70 -11.64
CA GLN A 73 8.80 -15.94 -12.79
C GLN A 73 7.50 -15.22 -12.48
N PHE A 74 6.56 -15.90 -11.81
CA PHE A 74 5.31 -15.29 -11.40
C PHE A 74 5.55 -14.17 -10.38
N ASP A 75 6.36 -14.41 -9.37
CA ASP A 75 6.69 -13.38 -8.36
C ASP A 75 7.34 -12.15 -9.00
N SER A 76 8.23 -12.36 -9.97
CA SER A 76 8.84 -11.27 -10.74
C SER A 76 7.80 -10.48 -11.54
N ALA A 77 6.86 -11.18 -12.19
CA ALA A 77 5.76 -10.54 -12.92
C ALA A 77 4.84 -9.74 -11.99
N VAL A 78 4.54 -10.28 -10.80
CA VAL A 78 3.75 -9.56 -9.76
C VAL A 78 4.45 -8.27 -9.35
N ARG A 79 5.73 -8.32 -9.04
CA ARG A 79 6.51 -7.11 -8.69
C ARG A 79 6.51 -6.08 -9.80
N LYS A 80 6.75 -6.51 -11.02
CA LYS A 80 6.74 -5.64 -12.20
C LYS A 80 5.38 -4.96 -12.39
N ASN A 81 4.29 -5.72 -12.29
CA ASN A 81 2.93 -5.22 -12.50
C ASN A 81 2.51 -4.26 -11.40
N LYS A 82 2.80 -4.55 -10.14
CA LYS A 82 2.52 -3.63 -9.02
C LYS A 82 3.26 -2.30 -9.17
N ARG A 83 4.53 -2.34 -9.56
CA ARG A 83 5.32 -1.11 -9.82
C ARG A 83 4.79 -0.31 -11.00
N ALA A 84 4.42 -0.97 -12.11
CA ALA A 84 3.82 -0.31 -13.27
C ALA A 84 2.47 0.33 -12.92
N TRP A 85 1.66 -0.35 -12.12
CA TRP A 85 0.38 0.16 -11.61
C TRP A 85 0.57 1.41 -10.75
N LEU A 86 1.51 1.39 -9.80
CA LEU A 86 1.84 2.54 -8.96
C LEU A 86 2.34 3.72 -9.79
N ARG A 87 3.21 3.49 -10.76
CA ARG A 87 3.70 4.55 -11.67
C ARG A 87 2.56 5.22 -12.42
N LYS A 88 1.57 4.44 -12.83
CA LYS A 88 0.41 4.95 -13.58
C LYS A 88 -0.50 5.82 -12.72
N TYR A 89 -0.85 5.38 -11.53
CA TYR A 89 -1.88 6.02 -10.70
C TYR A 89 -1.33 6.90 -9.59
N TYR A 90 -0.15 6.61 -9.08
CA TYR A 90 0.45 7.28 -7.93
C TYR A 90 1.89 7.74 -8.20
N PRO A 91 2.09 8.62 -9.18
CA PRO A 91 3.44 9.10 -9.54
C PRO A 91 4.16 9.86 -8.41
N ALA A 92 3.43 10.34 -7.40
CA ALA A 92 4.04 10.93 -6.20
C ALA A 92 4.84 9.92 -5.37
N ILE A 93 4.58 8.61 -5.51
CA ILE A 93 5.30 7.57 -4.78
C ILE A 93 6.61 7.24 -5.50
N ASP A 94 7.74 7.42 -4.81
CA ASP A 94 9.04 6.97 -5.28
C ASP A 94 9.10 5.43 -5.27
N LEU A 95 9.34 4.82 -6.43
CA LEU A 95 9.40 3.37 -6.55
C LEU A 95 10.57 2.74 -5.77
N ASN A 96 11.59 3.52 -5.38
CA ASN A 96 12.63 3.06 -4.48
C ASN A 96 12.12 2.79 -3.05
N ASN A 97 10.98 3.37 -2.69
CA ASN A 97 10.28 3.15 -1.42
C ASN A 97 9.14 2.13 -1.54
N VAL A 98 9.15 1.28 -2.54
CA VAL A 98 8.15 0.23 -2.76
C VAL A 98 8.77 -1.13 -2.51
N HIS A 99 8.22 -1.85 -1.54
CA HIS A 99 8.63 -3.20 -1.17
C HIS A 99 7.51 -4.19 -1.46
N VAL A 100 7.78 -5.16 -2.32
CA VAL A 100 6.87 -6.27 -2.60
C VAL A 100 7.54 -7.55 -2.10
N VAL A 101 7.02 -8.09 -1.01
CA VAL A 101 7.65 -9.15 -0.23
C VAL A 101 6.76 -10.39 -0.14
N LYS A 102 7.32 -11.51 0.29
CA LYS A 102 6.58 -12.75 0.43
C LYS A 102 5.31 -12.56 1.28
N HIS A 103 4.21 -13.17 0.85
CA HIS A 103 2.94 -13.17 1.57
C HIS A 103 3.12 -13.61 3.03
N GLY A 104 2.55 -12.84 3.95
CA GLY A 104 2.64 -13.10 5.39
C GLY A 104 3.88 -12.52 6.06
N THR A 105 4.82 -11.93 5.33
CA THR A 105 5.94 -11.21 5.92
C THR A 105 5.44 -10.05 6.78
N ASN A 106 5.93 -9.95 8.01
CA ASN A 106 5.55 -8.86 8.91
C ASN A 106 6.06 -7.52 8.35
N LYS A 107 5.14 -6.63 8.04
CA LYS A 107 5.44 -5.38 7.32
C LYS A 107 6.37 -4.45 8.08
N TRP A 108 6.28 -4.41 9.41
CA TRP A 108 7.16 -3.57 10.21
C TRP A 108 8.65 -3.99 10.13
N ARG A 109 8.93 -5.27 9.86
CA ARG A 109 10.31 -5.75 9.67
C ARG A 109 10.91 -5.27 8.35
N VAL A 110 10.07 -5.08 7.34
CA VAL A 110 10.47 -4.68 5.98
C VAL A 110 10.57 -3.16 5.85
N SER A 111 9.69 -2.44 6.53
CA SER A 111 9.61 -0.98 6.43
C SER A 111 10.90 -0.29 6.89
N ASN A 112 11.32 0.71 6.13
CA ASN A 112 12.39 1.64 6.51
C ASN A 112 11.91 2.72 7.49
N TYR A 113 10.60 2.81 7.72
CA TYR A 113 9.96 3.89 8.48
C TYR A 113 9.09 3.35 9.61
N LYS A 114 9.69 2.64 10.55
CA LYS A 114 8.98 2.01 11.70
C LYS A 114 8.32 3.01 12.66
N GLY A 115 8.69 4.28 12.57
CA GLY A 115 8.01 5.38 13.27
C GLY A 115 6.83 5.97 12.52
N GLY A 116 6.53 5.49 11.32
CA GLY A 116 5.44 5.97 10.47
C GLY A 116 4.08 5.43 10.85
N ILE A 117 3.07 5.90 10.12
CA ILE A 117 1.67 5.46 10.26
C ILE A 117 1.39 4.45 9.15
N LEU A 118 1.00 3.23 9.53
CA LEU A 118 0.56 2.21 8.59
C LEU A 118 -0.92 2.40 8.24
N PHE A 119 -1.24 2.28 6.95
CA PHE A 119 -2.61 2.19 6.43
C PHE A 119 -2.75 0.85 5.71
N ASP A 120 -3.62 -0.03 6.20
CA ASP A 120 -3.76 -1.41 5.73
C ASP A 120 -5.20 -1.88 5.96
N ASP A 121 -5.77 -2.65 5.05
CA ASP A 121 -7.12 -3.23 5.21
C ASP A 121 -7.12 -4.50 6.09
N GLU A 122 -5.98 -5.14 6.23
CA GLU A 122 -5.79 -6.35 7.04
C GLU A 122 -5.60 -6.04 8.53
N SER A 123 -6.54 -6.47 9.36
CA SER A 123 -6.49 -6.22 10.81
C SER A 123 -5.23 -6.80 11.48
N GLY A 124 -4.76 -7.95 11.01
CA GLY A 124 -3.54 -8.58 11.53
C GLY A 124 -2.31 -7.72 11.33
N ASN A 125 -2.16 -7.06 10.18
CA ASN A 125 -1.07 -6.13 9.90
C ASN A 125 -1.14 -4.88 10.78
N VAL A 126 -2.35 -4.34 10.94
CA VAL A 126 -2.60 -3.18 11.81
C VAL A 126 -2.21 -3.49 13.26
N HIS A 127 -2.68 -4.61 13.80
CA HIS A 127 -2.35 -5.01 15.18
C HIS A 127 -0.86 -5.29 15.38
N ALA A 128 -0.21 -5.95 14.41
CA ALA A 128 1.22 -6.21 14.48
C ALA A 128 2.04 -4.92 14.46
N TRP A 129 1.66 -3.95 13.63
CA TRP A 129 2.30 -2.65 13.56
C TRP A 129 2.15 -1.87 14.87
N GLN A 130 0.95 -1.83 15.42
CA GLN A 130 0.65 -1.15 16.68
C GLN A 130 1.44 -1.72 17.86
N ARG A 131 1.58 -3.05 17.89
CA ARG A 131 2.31 -3.76 18.96
C ARG A 131 3.83 -3.63 18.84
N ASP A 132 4.36 -3.73 17.62
CA ASP A 132 5.77 -4.02 17.37
C ASP A 132 6.57 -2.80 16.88
N THR A 133 5.92 -1.65 16.62
CA THR A 133 6.63 -0.43 16.20
C THR A 133 6.68 0.64 17.29
N SER A 134 7.66 1.54 17.16
CA SER A 134 7.82 2.65 18.10
C SER A 134 6.69 3.68 18.04
N SER A 135 6.06 3.86 16.88
CA SER A 135 4.93 4.77 16.74
C SER A 135 3.63 4.19 17.29
N GLY A 136 3.44 2.88 17.16
CA GLY A 136 2.18 2.21 17.45
C GLY A 136 1.00 2.73 16.64
N LYS A 137 1.24 3.50 15.57
CA LYS A 137 0.21 4.16 14.78
C LYS A 137 -0.11 3.38 13.52
N ALA A 138 -1.30 2.82 13.45
CA ALA A 138 -1.83 2.17 12.26
C ALA A 138 -3.33 2.41 12.16
N VAL A 139 -3.84 2.54 10.94
CA VAL A 139 -5.25 2.77 10.63
C VAL A 139 -5.73 1.64 9.74
N ARG A 140 -6.77 0.95 10.18
CA ARG A 140 -7.44 -0.06 9.36
C ARG A 140 -8.32 0.62 8.32
N ILE A 141 -8.07 0.33 7.06
CA ILE A 141 -8.86 0.85 5.93
C ILE A 141 -10.04 -0.10 5.70
N LYS A 142 -11.25 0.42 5.90
CA LYS A 142 -12.51 -0.34 5.69
C LYS A 142 -13.25 0.10 4.45
N ASP A 143 -13.01 1.34 4.01
CA ASP A 143 -13.59 1.94 2.82
C ASP A 143 -12.65 3.01 2.24
N GLU A 144 -12.97 3.50 1.05
CA GLU A 144 -12.17 4.46 0.30
C GLU A 144 -12.06 5.84 0.95
N THR A 145 -13.03 6.23 1.80
CA THR A 145 -13.04 7.55 2.42
C THR A 145 -12.13 7.60 3.64
N THR A 146 -11.97 6.49 4.35
CA THR A 146 -11.16 6.42 5.58
C THR A 146 -9.72 6.89 5.37
N LEU A 147 -9.08 6.47 4.26
CA LEU A 147 -7.71 6.85 3.95
C LEU A 147 -7.61 8.34 3.59
N LEU A 148 -8.50 8.83 2.74
CA LEU A 148 -8.52 10.25 2.35
C LEU A 148 -8.70 11.17 3.55
N ASP A 149 -9.68 10.87 4.41
CA ASP A 149 -9.98 11.64 5.61
C ASP A 149 -8.80 11.66 6.59
N ALA A 150 -8.13 10.52 6.76
CA ALA A 150 -6.97 10.41 7.63
C ALA A 150 -5.80 11.27 7.11
N LEU A 151 -5.51 11.24 5.80
CA LEU A 151 -4.43 12.04 5.21
C LEU A 151 -4.76 13.54 5.20
N GLU A 152 -6.01 13.92 4.94
CA GLU A 152 -6.45 15.31 5.07
C GLU A 152 -6.27 15.83 6.50
N SER A 153 -6.63 15.01 7.50
CA SER A 153 -6.43 15.37 8.91
C SER A 153 -4.97 15.61 9.27
N LEU A 154 -4.05 14.80 8.69
CA LEU A 154 -2.61 15.02 8.87
C LEU A 154 -2.15 16.35 8.26
N ILE A 155 -2.66 16.71 7.09
CA ILE A 155 -2.33 18.01 6.45
C ILE A 155 -2.83 19.18 7.32
N ILE A 156 -4.05 19.08 7.83
CA ILE A 156 -4.62 20.12 8.71
C ILE A 156 -3.72 20.32 9.93
N GLN A 157 -3.23 19.25 10.56
CA GLN A 157 -2.30 19.32 11.70
C GLN A 157 -0.95 19.98 11.36
N GLU A 158 -0.52 19.96 10.11
CA GLU A 158 0.73 20.62 9.69
C GLU A 158 0.54 22.12 9.42
N ILE A 159 -0.70 22.56 9.20
CA ILE A 159 -1.03 23.96 8.91
C ILE A 159 -1.31 24.75 10.20
N GLU A 160 -1.82 24.09 11.24
CA GLU A 160 -2.11 24.68 12.55
C GLU A 160 -0.83 24.93 13.36
#